data_f8f021a685a62255327a647a8b37c9e3
#
_entry.id   f8f021a685a62255327a647a8b37c9e3
#
_cell.length_a   1.000
_cell.length_b   1.000
_cell.length_c   1.000
_cell.angle_alpha   90.00
_cell.angle_beta   90.00
_cell.angle_gamma   90.00
#
_symmetry.space_group_name_H-M   'P 1'
#
loop_
_entity.id
_entity.type
_entity.pdbx_description
1 polymer ?
#
loop_
_entity_poly.entity_id
_entity_poly.type
_entity_poly.pdbx_seq_one_letter_code
_entity_poly.pdbx_strand_id
1 'polypeptide(L)'
;KDVCCQIAKRLGLDLGFSSAEEFVRDACENTPGVKEAGGFEYMKKHGAWVDPKAKPLYRSFAKEIKPEDLKGTIVDEATGVVWKGKEGEDYTSTKDAYKKYVGQKIGNKVFKGFHPDKVNKSGKFEIYSNLLKKKGFSPMPTYIPIPEHQKMKQNELVLTTFKVAVQTHSRTQNCKWLTEIYHDNPAWINPKIAAKIGIKDGDRIKIKSDVGEITTAAKLTEGIIPGVIAISHHLGHCAYGEYASGEKTAEHVCEPDCDFKWWKEKGVHPNWIIPNSPDPINGQQRWMDTVVTVRKA
;
A
#
# COMPACT_ATOMS: atom_id res chain seq x y z
N LYS A 1 -12.04 7.63 16.66
CA LYS A 1 -12.30 6.70 17.76
C LYS A 1 -13.56 7.04 18.53
N ASP A 2 -13.82 8.30 18.88
CA ASP A 2 -15.04 8.71 19.61
C ASP A 2 -16.33 8.24 18.92
N VAL A 3 -16.41 8.35 17.60
CA VAL A 3 -17.55 7.80 16.83
C VAL A 3 -17.70 6.30 17.06
N CYS A 4 -16.61 5.55 17.03
CA CYS A 4 -16.65 4.10 17.28
C CYS A 4 -17.08 3.79 18.72
N CYS A 5 -16.60 4.56 19.71
CA CYS A 5 -17.01 4.43 21.10
C CYS A 5 -18.51 4.69 21.27
N GLN A 6 -19.03 5.73 20.62
CA GLN A 6 -20.48 6.03 20.66
C GLN A 6 -21.32 4.96 19.99
N ILE A 7 -20.87 4.39 18.88
CA ILE A 7 -21.55 3.27 18.22
C ILE A 7 -21.55 2.04 19.13
N ALA A 8 -20.40 1.67 19.69
CA ALA A 8 -20.27 0.55 20.60
C ALA A 8 -21.23 0.69 21.81
N LYS A 9 -21.27 1.87 22.42
CA LYS A 9 -22.20 2.17 23.53
C LYS A 9 -23.65 1.94 23.13
N ARG A 10 -24.07 2.37 21.94
CA ARG A 10 -25.44 2.14 21.43
C ARG A 10 -25.75 0.68 21.15
N LEU A 11 -24.71 -0.09 20.81
CA LEU A 11 -24.82 -1.54 20.57
C LEU A 11 -24.66 -2.37 21.84
N GLY A 12 -24.44 -1.76 23.01
CA GLY A 12 -24.17 -2.46 24.25
C GLY A 12 -22.83 -3.19 24.31
N LEU A 13 -21.86 -2.76 23.49
CA LEU A 13 -20.53 -3.33 23.45
C LEU A 13 -19.58 -2.56 24.36
N ASP A 14 -18.84 -3.28 25.19
CA ASP A 14 -17.76 -2.74 25.99
C ASP A 14 -16.43 -2.81 25.19
N LEU A 15 -15.81 -1.67 24.94
CA LEU A 15 -14.49 -1.57 24.30
C LEU A 15 -13.34 -1.41 25.31
N GLY A 16 -13.64 -1.37 26.62
CA GLY A 16 -12.67 -1.09 27.67
C GLY A 16 -12.27 0.38 27.78
N PHE A 17 -12.82 1.26 26.95
CA PHE A 17 -12.66 2.71 26.97
C PHE A 17 -13.83 3.41 26.31
N SER A 18 -14.15 4.63 26.76
CA SER A 18 -15.33 5.38 26.32
C SER A 18 -15.02 6.53 25.36
N SER A 19 -13.74 6.89 25.21
CA SER A 19 -13.31 8.00 24.35
C SER A 19 -11.97 7.74 23.69
N ALA A 20 -11.63 8.54 22.68
CA ALA A 20 -10.31 8.53 22.06
C ALA A 20 -9.20 8.90 23.04
N GLU A 21 -9.48 9.83 23.98
CA GLU A 21 -8.51 10.21 25.00
C GLU A 21 -8.21 9.07 25.97
N GLU A 22 -9.23 8.39 26.48
CA GLU A 22 -9.03 7.22 27.34
C GLU A 22 -8.22 6.13 26.66
N PHE A 23 -8.53 5.83 25.39
CA PHE A 23 -7.74 4.88 24.63
C PHE A 23 -6.25 5.27 24.51
N VAL A 24 -5.97 6.53 24.23
CA VAL A 24 -4.58 7.01 24.10
C VAL A 24 -3.90 7.06 25.47
N ARG A 25 -4.62 7.44 26.51
CA ARG A 25 -4.13 7.43 27.90
C ARG A 25 -3.74 6.02 28.33
N ASP A 26 -4.63 5.06 28.12
CA ASP A 26 -4.35 3.65 28.41
C ASP A 26 -3.12 3.15 27.66
N ALA A 27 -3.02 3.44 26.36
CA ALA A 27 -1.84 3.08 25.56
C ALA A 27 -0.54 3.68 26.09
N CYS A 28 -0.54 4.94 26.53
CA CYS A 28 0.63 5.60 27.12
C CYS A 28 1.02 5.00 28.47
N GLU A 29 0.04 4.71 29.32
CA GLU A 29 0.26 4.12 30.65
C GLU A 29 0.72 2.65 30.59
N ASN A 30 0.44 1.97 29.49
CA ASN A 30 0.85 0.57 29.29
C ASN A 30 2.06 0.41 28.35
N THR A 31 2.64 1.52 27.86
CA THR A 31 3.85 1.47 27.04
C THR A 31 5.10 1.67 27.90
N PRO A 32 5.97 0.63 28.03
CA PRO A 32 7.22 0.75 28.77
C PRO A 32 8.08 1.91 28.26
N GLY A 33 8.66 2.67 29.16
CA GLY A 33 9.44 3.86 28.87
C GLY A 33 8.58 5.12 28.78
N VAL A 34 7.44 5.08 28.14
CA VAL A 34 6.47 6.20 28.12
C VAL A 34 5.83 6.37 29.49
N LYS A 35 5.40 5.27 30.10
CA LYS A 35 4.86 5.26 31.47
C LYS A 35 5.82 5.89 32.47
N GLU A 36 7.08 5.43 32.48
CA GLU A 36 8.11 5.89 33.39
C GLU A 36 8.50 7.37 33.14
N ALA A 37 8.32 7.85 31.90
CA ALA A 37 8.56 9.26 31.57
C ALA A 37 7.43 10.22 31.99
N GLY A 38 6.29 9.67 32.44
CA GLY A 38 5.12 10.45 32.85
C GLY A 38 3.85 10.19 32.01
N GLY A 39 3.82 9.10 31.24
CA GLY A 39 2.65 8.57 30.57
C GLY A 39 1.99 9.53 29.59
N PHE A 40 0.68 9.59 29.67
CA PHE A 40 -0.13 10.43 28.78
C PHE A 40 0.18 11.93 28.91
N GLU A 41 0.41 12.44 30.11
CA GLU A 41 0.70 13.86 30.31
C GLU A 41 2.05 14.26 29.72
N TYR A 42 3.03 13.37 29.79
CA TYR A 42 4.30 13.57 29.09
C TYR A 42 4.09 13.65 27.57
N MET A 43 3.36 12.70 27.01
CA MET A 43 3.07 12.65 25.56
C MET A 43 2.27 13.87 25.09
N LYS A 44 1.29 14.31 25.90
CA LYS A 44 0.50 15.51 25.62
C LYS A 44 1.37 16.77 25.55
N LYS A 45 2.36 16.87 26.42
CA LYS A 45 3.28 18.02 26.50
C LYS A 45 4.36 17.99 25.41
N HIS A 46 4.93 16.81 25.12
CA HIS A 46 6.12 16.68 24.29
C HIS A 46 5.86 16.12 22.91
N GLY A 47 4.69 15.52 22.66
CA GLY A 47 4.28 14.95 21.38
C GLY A 47 4.92 13.61 21.03
N ALA A 48 6.13 13.34 21.51
CA ALA A 48 6.87 12.12 21.26
C ALA A 48 7.77 11.75 22.44
N TRP A 49 7.98 10.45 22.62
CA TRP A 49 8.99 9.91 23.54
C TRP A 49 10.01 9.10 22.74
N VAL A 50 11.28 9.30 23.02
CA VAL A 50 12.38 8.54 22.42
C VAL A 50 13.14 7.85 23.54
N ASP A 51 13.35 6.54 23.42
CA ASP A 51 14.17 5.80 24.38
C ASP A 51 15.59 6.38 24.36
N PRO A 52 16.06 6.98 25.48
CA PRO A 52 17.40 7.55 25.54
C PRO A 52 18.52 6.52 25.40
N LYS A 53 18.19 5.23 25.53
CA LYS A 53 19.11 4.12 25.31
C LYS A 53 19.03 3.54 23.90
N ALA A 54 18.08 3.99 23.09
CA ALA A 54 17.93 3.51 21.72
C ALA A 54 19.16 3.83 20.89
N LYS A 55 19.67 2.81 20.22
CA LYS A 55 20.77 2.94 19.26
C LYS A 55 20.28 2.50 17.90
N PRO A 56 20.69 3.16 16.81
CA PRO A 56 20.36 2.69 15.47
C PRO A 56 20.79 1.25 15.27
N LEU A 57 19.86 0.39 14.87
CA LEU A 57 20.12 -1.02 14.56
C LEU A 57 20.40 -1.16 13.06
N TYR A 58 21.64 -0.90 12.67
CA TYR A 58 22.08 -1.07 11.29
C TYR A 58 22.65 -2.48 11.09
N ARG A 59 22.12 -3.21 10.08
CA ARG A 59 22.55 -4.58 9.75
C ARG A 59 22.62 -5.51 10.96
N SER A 60 21.65 -5.45 11.86
CA SER A 60 21.62 -6.27 13.08
C SER A 60 21.73 -7.77 12.78
N PHE A 61 21.20 -8.24 11.63
CA PHE A 61 21.29 -9.62 11.18
C PHE A 61 22.73 -10.10 10.93
N ALA A 62 23.64 -9.19 10.58
CA ALA A 62 25.05 -9.49 10.31
C ALA A 62 25.93 -9.51 11.57
N LYS A 63 25.36 -9.23 12.73
CA LYS A 63 26.10 -9.26 14.00
C LYS A 63 26.46 -10.69 14.34
N GLU A 64 27.75 -10.98 14.52
CA GLU A 64 28.25 -12.26 14.97
C GLU A 64 27.86 -12.50 16.44
N ILE A 65 27.38 -13.70 16.74
CA ILE A 65 27.04 -14.13 18.10
C ILE A 65 28.32 -14.61 18.77
N LYS A 66 28.55 -14.17 19.98
CA LYS A 66 29.76 -14.51 20.73
C LYS A 66 29.73 -15.98 21.17
N PRO A 67 30.90 -16.64 21.23
CA PRO A 67 31.00 -18.06 21.65
C PRO A 67 30.37 -18.34 23.01
N GLU A 68 30.43 -17.41 23.95
CA GLU A 68 29.80 -17.53 25.27
C GLU A 68 28.28 -17.66 25.21
N ASP A 69 27.63 -16.99 24.23
CA ASP A 69 26.19 -16.99 24.03
C ASP A 69 25.70 -18.27 23.33
N LEU A 70 26.63 -19.08 22.79
CA LEU A 70 26.33 -20.33 22.12
C LEU A 70 26.35 -21.57 23.07
N LYS A 71 26.68 -21.36 24.34
CA LYS A 71 26.66 -22.48 25.32
C LYS A 71 25.23 -22.97 25.51
N GLY A 72 25.04 -24.29 25.40
CA GLY A 72 23.73 -24.93 25.56
C GLY A 72 22.76 -24.66 24.41
N THR A 73 23.29 -24.33 23.24
CA THR A 73 22.50 -24.22 22.01
C THR A 73 22.63 -25.46 21.18
N ILE A 74 21.65 -25.69 20.32
CA ILE A 74 21.62 -26.72 19.27
C ILE A 74 21.53 -26.07 17.91
N VAL A 75 22.00 -26.77 16.90
CA VAL A 75 21.91 -26.33 15.50
C VAL A 75 20.95 -27.27 14.76
N ASP A 76 19.97 -26.72 14.11
CA ASP A 76 19.19 -27.44 13.11
C ASP A 76 20.06 -27.56 11.84
N GLU A 77 20.61 -28.74 11.60
CA GLU A 77 21.55 -28.97 10.48
C GLU A 77 20.88 -28.76 9.10
N ALA A 78 19.56 -28.94 8.99
CA ALA A 78 18.85 -28.74 7.73
C ALA A 78 18.74 -27.25 7.34
N THR A 79 18.59 -26.37 8.32
CA THR A 79 18.38 -24.94 8.10
C THR A 79 19.57 -24.08 8.53
N GLY A 80 20.40 -24.56 9.44
CA GLY A 80 21.47 -23.85 10.10
C GLY A 80 20.97 -22.93 11.22
N VAL A 81 19.70 -23.01 11.61
CA VAL A 81 19.15 -22.21 12.70
C VAL A 81 19.66 -22.72 14.05
N VAL A 82 20.05 -21.77 14.90
CA VAL A 82 20.58 -22.07 16.24
C VAL A 82 19.53 -21.73 17.29
N TRP A 83 19.22 -22.69 18.16
CA TRP A 83 18.18 -22.58 19.17
C TRP A 83 18.70 -22.83 20.59
N LYS A 84 18.08 -22.25 21.59
CA LYS A 84 18.17 -22.68 22.98
C LYS A 84 17.09 -23.73 23.23
N GLY A 85 17.46 -24.99 23.42
CA GLY A 85 16.48 -26.04 23.67
C GLY A 85 17.01 -27.45 23.36
N LYS A 86 16.09 -28.36 23.04
CA LYS A 86 16.41 -29.76 22.76
C LYS A 86 16.40 -30.04 21.27
N GLU A 87 17.19 -30.98 20.85
CA GLU A 87 17.23 -31.49 19.48
C GLU A 87 15.87 -32.12 19.10
N GLY A 88 15.47 -31.93 17.84
CA GLY A 88 14.22 -32.46 17.28
C GLY A 88 12.95 -31.68 17.59
N GLU A 89 13.01 -30.57 18.34
CA GLU A 89 11.87 -29.71 18.56
C GLU A 89 11.65 -28.74 17.40
N ASP A 90 10.42 -28.61 16.89
CA ASP A 90 10.02 -27.55 15.93
C ASP A 90 9.64 -26.28 16.67
N TYR A 91 10.63 -25.43 16.91
CA TYR A 91 10.42 -24.15 17.60
C TYR A 91 9.66 -23.12 16.78
N THR A 92 9.63 -23.23 15.44
CA THR A 92 8.95 -22.26 14.57
C THR A 92 7.44 -22.22 14.78
N SER A 93 6.88 -23.30 15.31
CA SER A 93 5.45 -23.47 15.57
C SER A 93 5.02 -23.02 16.97
N THR A 94 5.96 -22.66 17.86
CA THR A 94 5.67 -22.30 19.25
C THR A 94 5.50 -20.80 19.42
N LYS A 95 4.67 -20.38 20.39
CA LYS A 95 4.49 -18.95 20.75
C LYS A 95 5.79 -18.32 21.27
N ASP A 96 6.68 -19.11 21.81
CA ASP A 96 7.95 -18.66 22.40
C ASP A 96 9.16 -18.84 21.48
N ALA A 97 8.95 -19.13 20.22
CA ALA A 97 10.01 -19.33 19.23
C ALA A 97 11.06 -18.21 19.27
N TYR A 98 10.62 -16.95 19.31
CA TYR A 98 11.52 -15.79 19.34
C TYR A 98 12.41 -15.74 20.59
N LYS A 99 11.99 -16.32 21.73
CA LYS A 99 12.78 -16.37 22.98
C LYS A 99 13.87 -17.42 22.92
N LYS A 100 13.66 -18.47 22.11
CA LYS A 100 14.57 -19.58 21.95
C LYS A 100 15.53 -19.42 20.79
N TYR A 101 15.23 -18.53 19.86
CA TYR A 101 16.07 -18.24 18.72
C TYR A 101 17.38 -17.54 19.16
N VAL A 102 18.51 -18.03 18.68
CA VAL A 102 19.85 -17.49 18.96
C VAL A 102 20.46 -16.86 17.73
N GLY A 103 20.43 -17.56 16.60
CA GLY A 103 21.04 -17.07 15.38
C GLY A 103 21.02 -18.06 14.24
N GLN A 104 21.84 -17.79 13.24
CA GLN A 104 22.00 -18.55 12.01
C GLN A 104 23.46 -18.94 11.84
N LYS A 105 23.74 -20.22 11.73
CA LYS A 105 25.08 -20.76 11.42
C LYS A 105 25.38 -20.56 9.92
N ILE A 106 26.50 -19.94 9.63
CA ILE A 106 27.03 -19.75 8.27
C ILE A 106 28.50 -20.10 8.32
N GLY A 107 28.88 -21.22 7.71
CA GLY A 107 30.21 -21.78 7.88
C GLY A 107 30.51 -22.09 9.35
N ASN A 108 31.64 -21.60 9.85
CA ASN A 108 32.09 -21.85 11.24
C ASN A 108 31.60 -20.78 12.24
N LYS A 109 30.77 -19.82 11.78
CA LYS A 109 30.29 -18.70 12.59
C LYS A 109 28.77 -18.72 12.72
N VAL A 110 28.29 -18.12 13.81
CA VAL A 110 26.87 -17.88 14.02
C VAL A 110 26.61 -16.38 14.02
N PHE A 111 25.65 -15.97 13.22
CA PHE A 111 25.21 -14.58 13.11
C PHE A 111 23.80 -14.43 13.67
N LYS A 112 23.41 -13.21 14.05
CA LYS A 112 22.06 -12.94 14.54
C LYS A 112 20.98 -13.38 13.52
N GLY A 113 21.25 -13.21 12.23
CA GLY A 113 20.34 -13.63 11.17
C GLY A 113 18.94 -13.04 11.27
N PHE A 114 18.00 -13.68 10.59
CA PHE A 114 16.57 -13.36 10.66
C PHE A 114 15.85 -14.42 11.47
N HIS A 115 14.91 -14.01 12.29
CA HIS A 115 14.12 -14.91 13.11
C HIS A 115 13.24 -15.79 12.21
N PRO A 116 13.34 -17.13 12.30
CA PRO A 116 12.46 -18.01 11.55
C PRO A 116 11.04 -18.02 12.13
N ASP A 117 10.07 -18.27 11.28
CA ASP A 117 8.65 -18.38 11.64
C ASP A 117 7.99 -19.60 10.96
N LYS A 118 6.67 -19.72 11.08
CA LYS A 118 5.91 -20.82 10.46
C LYS A 118 6.01 -20.87 8.94
N VAL A 119 6.22 -19.71 8.31
CA VAL A 119 6.30 -19.56 6.85
C VAL A 119 7.74 -19.72 6.38
N ASN A 120 8.65 -18.97 7.00
CA ASN A 120 10.09 -19.02 6.73
C ASN A 120 10.82 -19.74 7.87
N LYS A 121 10.83 -21.06 7.83
CA LYS A 121 11.46 -21.89 8.86
C LYS A 121 12.98 -21.79 8.90
N SER A 122 13.60 -21.38 7.79
CA SER A 122 15.06 -21.27 7.69
C SER A 122 15.62 -19.97 8.29
N GLY A 123 14.79 -18.94 8.48
CA GLY A 123 15.24 -17.61 8.87
C GLY A 123 16.18 -16.94 7.86
N LYS A 124 16.22 -17.44 6.62
CA LYS A 124 17.01 -16.88 5.51
C LYS A 124 16.13 -16.09 4.56
N PHE A 125 16.73 -15.20 3.79
CA PHE A 125 16.02 -14.59 2.66
C PHE A 125 15.75 -15.69 1.62
N GLU A 126 14.47 -16.03 1.42
CA GLU A 126 14.07 -17.09 0.52
C GLU A 126 13.96 -16.61 -0.92
N ILE A 127 14.92 -16.97 -1.75
CA ILE A 127 14.83 -16.80 -3.21
C ILE A 127 13.93 -17.87 -3.82
N TYR A 128 13.87 -19.05 -3.19
CA TYR A 128 13.05 -20.18 -3.58
C TYR A 128 12.08 -20.54 -2.44
N SER A 129 10.78 -20.40 -2.69
CA SER A 129 9.75 -20.65 -1.68
C SER A 129 9.14 -22.06 -1.81
N ASN A 130 9.47 -22.92 -0.87
CA ASN A 130 8.85 -24.24 -0.78
C ASN A 130 7.34 -24.18 -0.49
N LEU A 131 6.87 -23.10 0.16
CA LEU A 131 5.46 -22.89 0.42
C LEU A 131 4.69 -22.63 -0.88
N LEU A 132 5.19 -21.74 -1.73
CA LEU A 132 4.58 -21.47 -3.04
C LEU A 132 4.55 -22.73 -3.91
N LYS A 133 5.65 -23.49 -3.95
CA LYS A 133 5.71 -24.78 -4.66
C LYS A 133 4.63 -25.75 -4.19
N LYS A 134 4.46 -25.92 -2.88
CA LYS A 134 3.42 -26.79 -2.30
C LYS A 134 2.00 -26.35 -2.64
N LYS A 135 1.79 -25.06 -2.91
CA LYS A 135 0.50 -24.47 -3.32
C LYS A 135 0.30 -24.45 -4.83
N GLY A 136 1.23 -25.00 -5.62
CA GLY A 136 1.13 -25.06 -7.08
C GLY A 136 1.56 -23.79 -7.81
N PHE A 137 2.18 -22.84 -7.11
CA PHE A 137 2.74 -21.63 -7.70
C PHE A 137 4.23 -21.79 -8.03
N SER A 138 4.75 -20.91 -8.89
CA SER A 138 6.20 -20.84 -9.11
C SER A 138 6.92 -20.57 -7.79
N PRO A 139 7.90 -21.37 -7.42
CA PRO A 139 8.64 -21.17 -6.18
C PRO A 139 9.63 -20.00 -6.23
N MET A 140 9.92 -19.49 -7.40
CA MET A 140 10.81 -18.35 -7.63
C MET A 140 10.07 -17.27 -8.40
N PRO A 141 10.40 -15.97 -8.15
CA PRO A 141 9.90 -14.89 -9.00
C PRO A 141 10.36 -15.11 -10.45
N THR A 142 9.40 -15.30 -11.34
CA THR A 142 9.65 -15.48 -12.77
C THR A 142 8.71 -14.58 -13.54
N TYR A 143 9.19 -13.99 -14.63
CA TYR A 143 8.32 -13.24 -15.52
C TYR A 143 7.38 -14.22 -16.26
N ILE A 144 6.08 -14.02 -16.09
CA ILE A 144 5.05 -14.72 -16.84
C ILE A 144 4.31 -13.66 -17.65
N PRO A 145 4.30 -13.74 -19.00
CA PRO A 145 3.55 -12.81 -19.82
C PRO A 145 2.06 -12.82 -19.44
N ILE A 146 1.46 -11.64 -19.34
CA ILE A 146 0.03 -11.51 -19.06
C ILE A 146 -0.74 -12.04 -20.26
N PRO A 147 -1.62 -13.05 -20.09
CA PRO A 147 -2.31 -13.69 -21.22
C PRO A 147 -3.13 -12.72 -22.06
N GLU A 148 -3.75 -11.73 -21.45
CA GLU A 148 -4.55 -10.70 -22.10
C GLU A 148 -3.67 -9.84 -23.03
N HIS A 149 -2.44 -9.50 -22.59
CA HIS A 149 -1.50 -8.72 -23.41
C HIS A 149 -1.00 -9.49 -24.63
N GLN A 150 -0.90 -10.82 -24.54
CA GLN A 150 -0.51 -11.66 -25.69
C GLN A 150 -1.57 -11.68 -26.80
N LYS A 151 -2.81 -11.34 -26.47
CA LYS A 151 -3.96 -11.37 -27.39
C LYS A 151 -4.40 -9.98 -27.84
N MET A 152 -3.67 -8.92 -27.43
CA MET A 152 -4.01 -7.54 -27.77
C MET A 152 -4.06 -7.32 -29.29
N LYS A 153 -5.09 -6.61 -29.71
CA LYS A 153 -5.26 -6.15 -31.09
C LYS A 153 -4.45 -4.86 -31.32
N GLN A 154 -4.24 -4.51 -32.56
CA GLN A 154 -3.44 -3.36 -32.95
C GLN A 154 -3.96 -2.01 -32.41
N ASN A 155 -5.27 -1.92 -32.14
CA ASN A 155 -5.94 -0.71 -31.61
C ASN A 155 -6.17 -0.74 -30.10
N GLU A 156 -5.63 -1.71 -29.42
CA GLU A 156 -5.75 -1.84 -27.96
C GLU A 156 -4.49 -1.32 -27.28
N LEU A 157 -4.68 -0.74 -26.09
CA LEU A 157 -3.64 -0.18 -25.25
C LEU A 157 -3.71 -0.79 -23.85
N VAL A 158 -2.59 -0.82 -23.15
CA VAL A 158 -2.55 -1.18 -21.72
C VAL A 158 -2.83 0.06 -20.89
N LEU A 159 -3.86 0.01 -20.06
CA LEU A 159 -4.15 1.07 -19.10
C LEU A 159 -3.25 0.92 -17.87
N THR A 160 -2.58 2.00 -17.51
CA THR A 160 -1.88 2.13 -16.22
C THR A 160 -2.40 3.33 -15.45
N THR A 161 -2.18 3.33 -14.15
CA THR A 161 -2.48 4.48 -13.29
C THR A 161 -1.22 5.08 -12.72
N PHE A 162 -1.25 6.37 -12.39
CA PHE A 162 -0.12 7.08 -11.81
C PHE A 162 -0.53 8.06 -10.72
N LYS A 163 0.43 8.50 -9.93
CA LYS A 163 0.24 9.53 -8.91
C LYS A 163 0.61 10.90 -9.43
N VAL A 164 -0.26 11.86 -9.17
CA VAL A 164 0.06 13.28 -9.36
C VAL A 164 0.76 13.80 -8.12
N ALA A 165 1.86 14.50 -8.28
CA ALA A 165 2.72 14.92 -7.17
C ALA A 165 2.00 15.79 -6.12
N VAL A 166 1.03 16.61 -6.55
CA VAL A 166 0.28 17.53 -5.69
C VAL A 166 -1.02 16.96 -5.15
N GLN A 167 -1.35 15.69 -5.48
CA GLN A 167 -2.59 15.06 -5.03
C GLN A 167 -2.32 13.80 -4.20
N THR A 168 -3.12 13.57 -3.16
CA THR A 168 -3.07 12.38 -2.31
C THR A 168 -4.38 11.61 -2.43
N HIS A 169 -4.43 10.69 -3.37
CA HIS A 169 -5.66 9.94 -3.69
C HIS A 169 -6.87 10.91 -3.83
N SER A 170 -8.03 10.52 -3.32
CA SER A 170 -9.24 11.36 -3.31
C SER A 170 -9.28 12.38 -2.17
N ARG A 171 -8.29 12.45 -1.28
CA ARG A 171 -8.34 13.27 -0.07
C ARG A 171 -8.12 14.76 -0.30
N THR A 172 -7.36 15.11 -1.32
CA THR A 172 -6.91 16.49 -1.56
C THR A 172 -7.68 17.21 -2.65
N GLN A 173 -8.70 16.57 -3.20
CA GLN A 173 -9.49 17.14 -4.31
C GLN A 173 -10.27 18.39 -3.90
N ASN A 174 -10.57 18.57 -2.62
CA ASN A 174 -11.22 19.75 -2.05
C ASN A 174 -10.22 20.75 -1.47
N CYS A 175 -8.91 20.51 -1.59
CA CYS A 175 -7.89 21.44 -1.16
C CYS A 175 -7.66 22.46 -2.27
N LYS A 176 -8.18 23.68 -2.10
CA LYS A 176 -8.16 24.76 -3.09
C LYS A 176 -6.79 24.92 -3.75
N TRP A 177 -5.74 25.13 -2.99
CA TRP A 177 -4.40 25.40 -3.53
C TRP A 177 -3.80 24.24 -4.33
N LEU A 178 -4.11 23.01 -3.96
CA LEU A 178 -3.62 21.82 -4.69
C LEU A 178 -4.40 21.64 -6.00
N THR A 179 -5.70 21.91 -5.97
CA THR A 179 -6.55 21.82 -7.17
C THR A 179 -6.33 22.97 -8.14
N GLU A 180 -5.88 24.13 -7.70
CA GLU A 180 -5.40 25.21 -8.60
C GLU A 180 -4.22 24.74 -9.46
N ILE A 181 -3.33 23.91 -8.91
CA ILE A 181 -2.16 23.39 -9.64
C ILE A 181 -2.55 22.25 -10.56
N TYR A 182 -3.39 21.33 -10.09
CA TYR A 182 -3.82 20.16 -10.86
C TYR A 182 -5.26 19.76 -10.54
N HIS A 183 -6.16 20.02 -11.45
CA HIS A 183 -7.62 19.89 -11.29
C HIS A 183 -8.31 19.04 -12.35
N ASP A 184 -7.61 18.67 -13.42
CA ASP A 184 -8.10 17.81 -14.50
C ASP A 184 -7.52 16.40 -14.39
N ASN A 185 -8.21 15.42 -14.93
CA ASN A 185 -7.69 14.07 -15.03
C ASN A 185 -7.64 13.56 -16.48
N PRO A 186 -6.80 14.17 -17.33
CA PRO A 186 -6.65 13.74 -18.70
C PRO A 186 -5.92 12.41 -18.81
N ALA A 187 -6.25 11.66 -19.84
CA ALA A 187 -5.52 10.44 -20.20
C ALA A 187 -4.27 10.79 -21.02
N TRP A 188 -3.12 10.34 -20.56
CA TRP A 188 -1.84 10.52 -21.25
C TRP A 188 -1.69 9.47 -22.35
N ILE A 189 -1.44 9.92 -23.55
CA ILE A 189 -1.30 9.08 -24.75
C ILE A 189 -0.01 9.51 -25.48
N ASN A 190 0.75 8.52 -25.97
CA ASN A 190 1.93 8.81 -26.79
C ASN A 190 1.48 9.42 -28.13
N PRO A 191 2.12 10.51 -28.61
CA PRO A 191 1.74 11.20 -29.85
C PRO A 191 1.74 10.28 -31.07
N LYS A 192 2.65 9.30 -31.15
CA LYS A 192 2.72 8.33 -32.25
C LYS A 192 1.46 7.43 -32.32
N ILE A 193 0.92 7.09 -31.15
CA ILE A 193 -0.34 6.31 -31.05
C ILE A 193 -1.54 7.21 -31.36
N ALA A 194 -1.59 8.40 -30.75
CA ALA A 194 -2.67 9.35 -30.98
C ALA A 194 -2.85 9.70 -32.47
N ALA A 195 -1.75 9.92 -33.18
CA ALA A 195 -1.77 10.16 -34.63
C ALA A 195 -2.38 8.99 -35.42
N LYS A 196 -2.06 7.73 -35.04
CA LYS A 196 -2.60 6.54 -35.70
C LYS A 196 -4.12 6.38 -35.54
N ILE A 197 -4.67 6.84 -34.41
CA ILE A 197 -6.10 6.74 -34.09
C ILE A 197 -6.84 8.07 -34.27
N GLY A 198 -6.19 9.10 -34.85
CA GLY A 198 -6.80 10.38 -35.19
C GLY A 198 -7.14 11.27 -33.98
N ILE A 199 -6.45 11.13 -32.87
CA ILE A 199 -6.66 11.91 -31.63
C ILE A 199 -5.65 13.05 -31.57
N LYS A 200 -6.14 14.25 -31.24
CA LYS A 200 -5.34 15.45 -30.99
C LYS A 200 -5.30 15.78 -29.49
N ASP A 201 -4.33 16.57 -29.08
CA ASP A 201 -4.24 17.06 -27.72
C ASP A 201 -5.50 17.84 -27.32
N GLY A 202 -6.05 17.55 -26.15
CA GLY A 202 -7.30 18.13 -25.67
C GLY A 202 -8.59 17.49 -26.22
N ASP A 203 -8.54 16.59 -27.20
CA ASP A 203 -9.74 15.90 -27.70
C ASP A 203 -10.43 15.13 -26.57
N ARG A 204 -11.77 15.17 -26.56
CA ARG A 204 -12.58 14.26 -25.73
C ARG A 204 -12.47 12.85 -26.28
N ILE A 205 -12.11 11.91 -25.43
CA ILE A 205 -11.93 10.50 -25.82
C ILE A 205 -12.73 9.57 -24.91
N LYS A 206 -13.17 8.48 -25.47
CA LYS A 206 -13.77 7.35 -24.74
C LYS A 206 -12.76 6.24 -24.61
N ILE A 207 -12.62 5.74 -23.40
CA ILE A 207 -11.72 4.65 -23.04
C ILE A 207 -12.60 3.52 -22.51
N LYS A 208 -12.52 2.37 -23.13
CA LYS A 208 -13.40 1.23 -22.85
C LYS A 208 -12.59 -0.03 -22.58
N SER A 209 -12.95 -0.72 -21.50
CA SER A 209 -12.54 -2.08 -21.17
C SER A 209 -13.73 -3.04 -21.27
N ASP A 210 -13.54 -4.30 -20.88
CA ASP A 210 -14.61 -5.29 -20.79
C ASP A 210 -15.64 -5.00 -19.70
N VAL A 211 -15.29 -4.18 -18.68
CA VAL A 211 -16.15 -3.90 -17.53
C VAL A 211 -16.81 -2.52 -17.56
N GLY A 212 -16.33 -1.60 -18.38
CA GLY A 212 -16.93 -0.27 -18.45
C GLY A 212 -16.30 0.68 -19.46
N GLU A 213 -16.84 1.90 -19.51
CA GLU A 213 -16.37 2.99 -20.37
C GLU A 213 -16.30 4.29 -19.56
N ILE A 214 -15.27 5.09 -19.78
CA ILE A 214 -15.11 6.44 -19.25
C ILE A 214 -14.82 7.42 -20.38
N THR A 215 -15.10 8.69 -20.14
CA THR A 215 -14.82 9.78 -21.07
C THR A 215 -13.95 10.85 -20.38
N THR A 216 -12.82 11.19 -21.00
CA THR A 216 -11.93 12.24 -20.50
C THR A 216 -11.23 12.97 -21.64
N ALA A 217 -10.44 13.99 -21.34
CA ALA A 217 -9.60 14.65 -22.33
C ALA A 217 -8.31 13.83 -22.60
N ALA A 218 -7.85 13.86 -23.82
CA ALA A 218 -6.53 13.33 -24.17
C ALA A 218 -5.43 14.36 -23.88
N LYS A 219 -4.33 13.92 -23.28
CA LYS A 219 -3.08 14.68 -23.18
C LYS A 219 -1.98 13.97 -23.93
N LEU A 220 -1.51 14.59 -25.00
CA LEU A 220 -0.40 14.02 -25.76
C LEU A 220 0.94 14.30 -25.09
N THR A 221 1.69 13.25 -24.81
CA THR A 221 3.02 13.37 -24.20
C THR A 221 3.92 12.20 -24.57
N GLU A 222 5.18 12.49 -24.80
CA GLU A 222 6.21 11.45 -24.98
C GLU A 222 6.66 10.82 -23.64
N GLY A 223 6.17 11.34 -22.50
CA GLY A 223 6.37 10.76 -21.18
C GLY A 223 5.68 9.40 -20.97
N ILE A 224 4.90 8.92 -21.96
CA ILE A 224 4.28 7.60 -21.95
C ILE A 224 4.75 6.80 -23.17
N ILE A 225 5.10 5.52 -22.99
CA ILE A 225 5.55 4.67 -24.09
C ILE A 225 4.39 4.32 -25.04
N PRO A 226 4.67 4.10 -26.35
CA PRO A 226 3.67 3.59 -27.27
C PRO A 226 3.04 2.27 -26.79
N GLY A 227 1.73 2.11 -26.96
CA GLY A 227 1.00 0.92 -26.50
C GLY A 227 0.45 1.02 -25.08
N VAL A 228 0.74 2.09 -24.36
CA VAL A 228 0.22 2.37 -23.01
C VAL A 228 -0.60 3.64 -23.01
N ILE A 229 -1.66 3.68 -22.20
CA ILE A 229 -2.44 4.86 -21.84
C ILE A 229 -2.42 5.00 -20.32
N ALA A 230 -2.23 6.21 -19.80
CA ALA A 230 -2.15 6.43 -18.36
C ALA A 230 -3.17 7.45 -17.87
N ILE A 231 -3.82 7.16 -16.75
CA ILE A 231 -4.79 8.05 -16.09
C ILE A 231 -4.42 8.12 -14.60
N SER A 232 -4.44 9.32 -14.03
CA SER A 232 -4.23 9.45 -12.59
C SER A 232 -5.37 8.77 -11.81
N HIS A 233 -5.03 8.11 -10.72
CA HIS A 233 -6.02 7.53 -9.80
C HIS A 233 -6.52 8.52 -8.73
N HIS A 234 -6.24 9.80 -8.92
CA HIS A 234 -6.79 10.91 -8.13
C HIS A 234 -8.06 11.46 -8.80
N LEU A 235 -8.52 12.61 -8.45
CA LEU A 235 -9.50 13.43 -9.19
C LEU A 235 -10.72 12.66 -9.77
N GLY A 236 -11.28 11.73 -8.96
CA GLY A 236 -12.46 10.95 -9.33
C GLY A 236 -13.79 11.59 -8.98
N HIS A 237 -13.82 12.85 -8.56
CA HIS A 237 -15.05 13.57 -8.22
C HIS A 237 -15.86 13.89 -9.48
N CYS A 238 -16.84 13.10 -9.79
CA CYS A 238 -17.69 13.29 -10.97
C CYS A 238 -19.19 13.27 -10.67
N ALA A 239 -19.63 12.71 -9.54
CA ALA A 239 -21.04 12.44 -9.34
C ALA A 239 -21.56 12.44 -7.90
N TYR A 240 -20.78 12.74 -6.90
CA TYR A 240 -21.25 12.70 -5.51
C TYR A 240 -20.55 13.70 -4.59
N GLY A 241 -21.27 14.06 -3.54
CA GLY A 241 -20.88 15.09 -2.57
C GLY A 241 -21.25 16.48 -3.02
N GLU A 242 -21.38 17.37 -2.08
CA GLU A 242 -21.82 18.75 -2.28
C GLU A 242 -20.94 19.50 -3.29
N TYR A 243 -19.63 19.32 -3.18
CA TYR A 243 -18.66 19.93 -4.10
C TYR A 243 -18.67 19.30 -5.50
N ALA A 244 -18.95 18.01 -5.61
CA ALA A 244 -18.98 17.34 -6.90
C ALA A 244 -20.28 17.59 -7.67
N SER A 245 -21.42 17.69 -6.97
CA SER A 245 -22.73 17.94 -7.56
C SER A 245 -22.91 19.39 -8.04
N GLY A 246 -22.07 20.31 -7.59
CA GLY A 246 -22.21 21.73 -7.88
C GLY A 246 -23.24 22.44 -7.02
N GLU A 247 -23.79 21.80 -6.01
CA GLU A 247 -24.67 22.41 -5.03
C GLU A 247 -23.94 23.49 -4.23
N LYS A 248 -24.68 24.44 -3.71
CA LYS A 248 -24.11 25.49 -2.85
C LYS A 248 -23.59 24.85 -1.56
N THR A 249 -22.44 25.33 -1.12
CA THR A 249 -21.93 25.00 0.20
C THR A 249 -22.91 25.45 1.29
N ALA A 250 -22.96 24.71 2.39
CA ALA A 250 -23.79 25.09 3.54
C ALA A 250 -23.41 26.50 4.02
N GLU A 251 -24.40 27.26 4.48
CA GLU A 251 -24.23 28.66 4.91
C GLU A 251 -23.15 28.91 5.96
N HIS A 252 -22.80 27.88 6.72
CA HIS A 252 -21.75 27.95 7.75
C HIS A 252 -20.32 27.72 7.23
N VAL A 253 -20.15 27.41 5.96
CA VAL A 253 -18.82 27.26 5.33
C VAL A 253 -18.36 28.62 4.82
N CYS A 254 -17.51 29.25 5.60
CA CYS A 254 -17.05 30.63 5.37
C CYS A 254 -15.70 30.68 4.61
N GLU A 255 -15.47 29.81 3.64
CA GLU A 255 -14.27 29.93 2.82
C GLU A 255 -14.50 30.90 1.64
N PRO A 256 -13.61 31.90 1.46
CA PRO A 256 -13.63 32.71 0.23
C PRO A 256 -13.53 31.82 -1.00
N ASP A 257 -14.30 32.10 -2.03
CA ASP A 257 -14.31 31.32 -3.29
C ASP A 257 -14.76 29.87 -3.14
N CYS A 258 -15.52 29.52 -2.10
CA CYS A 258 -16.06 28.16 -1.92
C CYS A 258 -16.95 27.70 -3.09
N ASP A 259 -17.51 28.63 -3.85
CA ASP A 259 -18.28 28.36 -5.06
C ASP A 259 -17.41 28.07 -6.29
N PHE A 260 -16.13 28.32 -6.23
CA PHE A 260 -15.20 28.08 -7.32
C PHE A 260 -14.63 26.66 -7.25
N LYS A 261 -15.01 25.84 -8.22
CA LYS A 261 -14.62 24.43 -8.27
C LYS A 261 -13.79 24.15 -9.52
N TRP A 262 -12.50 24.06 -9.35
CA TRP A 262 -11.54 23.78 -10.42
C TRP A 262 -11.83 22.46 -11.15
N TRP A 263 -12.30 21.46 -10.42
CA TRP A 263 -12.51 20.09 -10.89
C TRP A 263 -13.97 19.77 -11.25
N LYS A 264 -14.88 20.73 -11.21
CA LYS A 264 -16.29 20.50 -11.54
C LYS A 264 -16.42 19.91 -12.95
N GLU A 265 -17.10 18.77 -13.06
CA GLU A 265 -17.34 18.04 -14.31
C GLU A 265 -16.07 17.51 -15.03
N LYS A 266 -14.92 17.59 -14.39
CA LYS A 266 -13.63 17.20 -14.98
C LYS A 266 -13.06 15.92 -14.40
N GLY A 267 -13.55 15.47 -13.23
CA GLY A 267 -13.11 14.28 -12.56
C GLY A 267 -13.47 13.01 -13.32
N VAL A 268 -12.53 12.08 -13.38
CA VAL A 268 -12.71 10.77 -13.98
C VAL A 268 -12.16 9.69 -13.07
N HIS A 269 -12.92 8.62 -12.87
CA HIS A 269 -12.55 7.52 -12.00
C HIS A 269 -12.08 6.29 -12.82
N PRO A 270 -10.77 6.04 -12.93
CA PRO A 270 -10.26 4.93 -13.75
C PRO A 270 -10.72 3.55 -13.26
N ASN A 271 -11.06 3.40 -11.97
CA ASN A 271 -11.53 2.12 -11.44
C ASN A 271 -12.85 1.63 -12.07
N TRP A 272 -13.61 2.49 -12.73
CA TRP A 272 -14.82 2.07 -13.44
C TRP A 272 -14.55 1.21 -14.66
N ILE A 273 -13.31 1.24 -15.15
CA ILE A 273 -12.87 0.43 -16.29
C ILE A 273 -11.80 -0.60 -15.92
N ILE A 274 -11.43 -0.69 -14.66
CA ILE A 274 -10.47 -1.68 -14.17
C ILE A 274 -11.24 -2.86 -13.57
N PRO A 275 -11.09 -4.09 -14.09
CA PRO A 275 -11.78 -5.25 -13.54
C PRO A 275 -11.29 -5.60 -12.14
N ASN A 276 -12.16 -6.17 -11.33
CA ASN A 276 -11.76 -6.76 -10.05
C ASN A 276 -11.00 -8.07 -10.31
N SER A 277 -9.68 -7.99 -10.32
CA SER A 277 -8.78 -9.10 -10.64
C SER A 277 -7.68 -9.20 -9.58
N PRO A 278 -7.95 -9.86 -8.46
CA PRO A 278 -6.97 -10.01 -7.39
C PRO A 278 -5.84 -10.95 -7.79
N ASP A 279 -4.64 -10.64 -7.33
CA ASP A 279 -3.50 -11.57 -7.40
C ASP A 279 -3.81 -12.86 -6.63
N PRO A 280 -3.60 -14.04 -7.21
CA PRO A 280 -4.01 -15.31 -6.62
C PRO A 280 -3.18 -15.70 -5.37
N ILE A 281 -2.06 -15.05 -5.12
CA ILE A 281 -1.17 -15.35 -3.98
C ILE A 281 -1.50 -14.45 -2.79
N ASN A 282 -1.55 -13.14 -3.00
CA ASN A 282 -1.69 -12.16 -1.92
C ASN A 282 -3.03 -11.40 -1.93
N GLY A 283 -3.86 -11.61 -2.94
CA GLY A 283 -5.17 -10.94 -3.06
C GLY A 283 -5.08 -9.46 -3.47
N GLN A 284 -3.91 -8.95 -3.82
CA GLN A 284 -3.76 -7.56 -4.23
C GLN A 284 -4.40 -7.33 -5.58
N GLN A 285 -5.17 -6.25 -5.71
CA GLN A 285 -5.81 -5.85 -6.96
C GLN A 285 -4.76 -5.49 -8.03
N ARG A 286 -4.94 -6.01 -9.23
CA ARG A 286 -4.17 -5.66 -10.43
C ARG A 286 -4.84 -4.47 -11.12
N TRP A 287 -4.25 -3.30 -11.09
CA TRP A 287 -4.82 -2.08 -11.68
C TRP A 287 -3.91 -1.38 -12.70
N MET A 288 -2.86 -2.03 -13.17
CA MET A 288 -1.88 -1.43 -14.10
C MET A 288 -1.70 -2.24 -15.39
N ASP A 289 -2.61 -3.16 -15.69
CA ASP A 289 -2.46 -4.11 -16.78
C ASP A 289 -3.77 -4.35 -17.57
N THR A 290 -4.77 -3.51 -17.37
CA THR A 290 -6.06 -3.65 -18.05
C THR A 290 -5.95 -3.29 -19.53
N VAL A 291 -6.43 -4.17 -20.43
CA VAL A 291 -6.50 -3.88 -21.86
C VAL A 291 -7.72 -3.00 -22.15
N VAL A 292 -7.51 -1.93 -22.90
CA VAL A 292 -8.55 -0.97 -23.26
C VAL A 292 -8.49 -0.58 -24.73
N THR A 293 -9.64 -0.18 -25.27
CA THR A 293 -9.75 0.50 -26.56
C THR A 293 -9.94 2.00 -26.33
N VAL A 294 -9.44 2.81 -27.26
CA VAL A 294 -9.56 4.26 -27.22
C VAL A 294 -10.11 4.78 -28.53
N ARG A 295 -11.09 5.67 -28.45
CA ARG A 295 -11.66 6.36 -29.61
C ARG A 295 -12.04 7.78 -29.27
N LYS A 296 -12.19 8.61 -30.29
CA LYS A 296 -12.75 9.96 -30.12
C LYS A 296 -14.20 9.85 -29.62
N ALA A 297 -14.61 10.73 -28.70
CA ALA A 297 -15.94 10.74 -28.10
C ALA A 297 -17.00 11.31 -29.04
#